data_cd1f1cd850aeabf8471d8cb418a6ef1f
#
_entry.id   cd1f1cd850aeabf8471d8cb418a6ef1f
#
_cell.length_a   1.000
_cell.length_b   1.000
_cell.length_c   1.000
_cell.angle_alpha   90.00
_cell.angle_beta   90.00
_cell.angle_gamma   90.00
#
_symmetry.space_group_name_H-M   'P 1'
#
loop_
_entity.id
_entity.type
_entity.pdbx_description
1 polymer ?
#
loop_
_entity_poly.entity_id
_entity_poly.type
_entity_poly.pdbx_seq_one_letter_code
_entity_poly.pdbx_strand_id
1 'polypeptide(L)'
;NATDGIRIISYNVGRFSLPQSGEKLSRKECADSVIAFLKNEDADIICLQEFYTRNPEKVMAYLSDKMKGYDIKYYVNVTDKGCYGNVTLSRFPAIDKGKIDFEHSSNLALYSDYMLNGEPFRIYNCHFESYNISLSRLASSLEKDYRQTVRDTEAKMKKSIVRRPRQVDQVLKDIENCPEHTIVTGDFNDAPMSYTYWRLSRKRKDTFKEAGTGFGATFSKLRPLLRIDYILVPEKCKVLSHNIIHKRFSDHYPIESVISINNTDNERH
;
A
#
# COMPACT_ATOMS: atom_id res chain seq x y z
N ASN A 1 -21.82 18.52 9.19
CA ASN A 1 -20.49 19.12 9.16
C ASN A 1 -19.59 18.17 8.41
N ALA A 2 -19.40 18.39 7.11
CA ALA A 2 -18.37 17.70 6.34
C ALA A 2 -17.02 18.07 6.99
N THR A 3 -16.30 17.05 7.45
CA THR A 3 -14.90 17.23 7.80
C THR A 3 -14.18 17.57 6.50
N ASP A 4 -13.56 18.75 6.40
CA ASP A 4 -12.81 19.25 5.22
C ASP A 4 -11.56 18.38 4.89
N GLY A 5 -11.58 17.10 5.20
CA GLY A 5 -10.46 16.18 5.09
C GLY A 5 -10.71 15.04 4.12
N ILE A 6 -9.70 14.70 3.34
CA ILE A 6 -9.68 13.52 2.45
C ILE A 6 -9.16 12.32 3.25
N ARG A 7 -9.97 11.27 3.30
CA ARG A 7 -9.67 10.03 4.02
C ARG A 7 -9.03 9.01 3.07
N ILE A 8 -7.81 8.60 3.39
CA ILE A 8 -7.00 7.66 2.58
C ILE A 8 -6.74 6.41 3.41
N ILE A 9 -7.00 5.24 2.82
CA ILE A 9 -6.61 3.94 3.39
C ILE A 9 -5.58 3.29 2.47
N SER A 10 -4.52 2.72 3.07
CA SER A 10 -3.59 1.81 2.40
C SER A 10 -3.58 0.46 3.11
N TYR A 11 -3.65 -0.63 2.32
CA TYR A 11 -3.76 -1.96 2.88
C TYR A 11 -3.18 -3.05 1.96
N ASN A 12 -2.13 -3.73 2.41
CA ASN A 12 -1.70 -4.99 1.81
C ASN A 12 -2.63 -6.11 2.27
N VAL A 13 -3.46 -6.64 1.35
CA VAL A 13 -4.50 -7.64 1.65
C VAL A 13 -3.99 -9.07 1.69
N GLY A 14 -2.68 -9.29 1.58
CA GLY A 14 -2.03 -10.60 1.77
C GLY A 14 -2.61 -11.71 0.88
N ARG A 15 -3.00 -11.38 -0.35
CA ARG A 15 -3.63 -12.31 -1.32
C ARG A 15 -4.90 -12.98 -0.80
N PHE A 16 -5.58 -12.36 0.16
CA PHE A 16 -6.75 -12.94 0.83
C PHE A 16 -6.49 -14.34 1.39
N SER A 17 -5.29 -14.55 1.96
CA SER A 17 -4.82 -15.88 2.38
C SER A 17 -4.96 -16.15 3.87
N LEU A 18 -5.29 -15.14 4.69
CA LEU A 18 -5.53 -15.31 6.12
C LEU A 18 -7.04 -15.31 6.41
N PRO A 19 -7.58 -16.42 6.90
CA PRO A 19 -8.95 -16.46 7.40
C PRO A 19 -9.06 -15.67 8.71
N GLN A 20 -10.19 -15.01 8.91
CA GLN A 20 -10.54 -14.48 10.24
C GLN A 20 -10.75 -15.63 11.22
N SER A 21 -10.17 -15.50 12.41
CA SER A 21 -10.51 -16.29 13.60
C SER A 21 -10.72 -17.78 13.40
N GLY A 22 -9.70 -18.53 12.96
CA GLY A 22 -9.69 -19.98 13.07
C GLY A 22 -10.61 -20.75 12.10
N GLU A 23 -11.46 -20.08 11.34
CA GLU A 23 -12.32 -20.68 10.32
C GLU A 23 -11.55 -20.91 9.02
N LYS A 24 -11.78 -22.04 8.36
CA LYS A 24 -11.23 -22.33 7.03
C LYS A 24 -12.08 -21.63 5.96
N LEU A 25 -11.93 -20.31 5.84
CA LEU A 25 -12.56 -19.56 4.77
C LEU A 25 -11.82 -19.76 3.44
N SER A 26 -12.57 -19.82 2.35
CA SER A 26 -12.00 -19.74 1.02
C SER A 26 -11.42 -18.35 0.76
N ARG A 27 -10.50 -18.23 -0.19
CA ARG A 27 -9.97 -16.91 -0.59
C ARG A 27 -11.07 -15.95 -1.05
N LYS A 28 -12.13 -16.45 -1.66
CA LYS A 28 -13.27 -15.64 -2.08
C LYS A 28 -14.00 -15.04 -0.88
N GLU A 29 -14.30 -15.86 0.14
CA GLU A 29 -14.93 -15.38 1.37
C GLU A 29 -14.04 -14.40 2.12
N CYS A 30 -12.72 -14.61 2.14
CA CYS A 30 -11.78 -13.64 2.68
C CYS A 30 -11.81 -12.33 1.90
N ALA A 31 -11.83 -12.39 0.55
CA ALA A 31 -11.92 -11.19 -0.30
C ALA A 31 -13.24 -10.45 -0.06
N ASP A 32 -14.37 -11.15 -0.03
CA ASP A 32 -15.68 -10.56 0.24
C ASP A 32 -15.71 -9.87 1.62
N SER A 33 -15.09 -10.48 2.65
CA SER A 33 -14.99 -9.90 4.00
C SER A 33 -14.12 -8.65 4.04
N VAL A 34 -12.97 -8.65 3.35
CA VAL A 34 -12.09 -7.49 3.23
C VAL A 34 -12.80 -6.34 2.52
N ILE A 35 -13.45 -6.62 1.40
CA ILE A 35 -14.16 -5.59 0.63
C ILE A 35 -15.37 -5.04 1.40
N ALA A 36 -16.11 -5.88 2.12
CA ALA A 36 -17.20 -5.43 3.00
C ALA A 36 -16.67 -4.52 4.12
N PHE A 37 -15.55 -4.88 4.73
CA PHE A 37 -14.88 -4.03 5.71
C PHE A 37 -14.50 -2.67 5.12
N LEU A 38 -13.79 -2.65 3.98
CA LEU A 38 -13.36 -1.41 3.32
C LEU A 38 -14.54 -0.52 2.90
N LYS A 39 -15.65 -1.13 2.45
CA LYS A 39 -16.90 -0.41 2.15
C LYS A 39 -17.48 0.28 3.39
N ASN A 40 -17.41 -0.38 4.55
CA ASN A 40 -17.91 0.18 5.81
C ASN A 40 -17.00 1.29 6.36
N GLU A 41 -15.70 1.25 6.05
CA GLU A 41 -14.77 2.35 6.39
C GLU A 41 -15.05 3.61 5.59
N ASP A 42 -15.66 3.52 4.44
CA ASP A 42 -16.17 4.64 3.62
C ASP A 42 -15.10 5.71 3.33
N ALA A 43 -13.86 5.27 3.06
CA ALA A 43 -12.75 6.18 2.76
C ALA A 43 -12.87 6.75 1.34
N ASP A 44 -12.36 7.96 1.13
CA ASP A 44 -12.38 8.62 -0.18
C ASP A 44 -11.45 7.94 -1.18
N ILE A 45 -10.30 7.44 -0.71
CA ILE A 45 -9.30 6.77 -1.52
C ILE A 45 -8.80 5.53 -0.79
N ILE A 46 -8.76 4.40 -1.49
CA ILE A 46 -8.32 3.11 -0.96
C ILE A 46 -7.26 2.53 -1.90
N CYS A 47 -6.06 2.28 -1.35
CA CYS A 47 -4.93 1.69 -2.07
C CYS A 47 -4.66 0.28 -1.52
N LEU A 48 -4.87 -0.73 -2.36
CA LEU A 48 -4.67 -2.14 -1.99
C LEU A 48 -3.43 -2.68 -2.68
N GLN A 49 -2.65 -3.49 -1.94
CA GLN A 49 -1.53 -4.24 -2.46
C GLN A 49 -1.80 -5.74 -2.27
N GLU A 50 -1.15 -6.58 -3.05
CA GLU A 50 -1.35 -8.03 -3.08
C GLU A 50 -2.82 -8.46 -3.31
N PHE A 51 -3.59 -7.67 -4.03
CA PHE A 51 -4.93 -8.08 -4.46
C PHE A 51 -4.82 -9.31 -5.36
N TYR A 52 -5.43 -10.41 -4.95
CA TYR A 52 -5.33 -11.70 -5.64
C TYR A 52 -6.63 -12.04 -6.38
N THR A 53 -6.49 -12.58 -7.58
CA THR A 53 -7.61 -13.18 -8.34
C THR A 53 -7.15 -14.42 -9.12
N ARG A 54 -8.08 -15.32 -9.43
CA ARG A 54 -7.87 -16.37 -10.44
C ARG A 54 -8.32 -15.95 -11.84
N ASN A 55 -9.19 -14.95 -11.90
CA ASN A 55 -9.82 -14.49 -13.13
C ASN A 55 -9.62 -12.97 -13.28
N PRO A 56 -8.47 -12.52 -13.82
CA PRO A 56 -8.17 -11.09 -13.94
C PRO A 56 -9.21 -10.32 -14.76
N GLU A 57 -9.84 -10.97 -15.73
CA GLU A 57 -10.91 -10.37 -16.56
C GLU A 57 -12.19 -10.05 -15.78
N LYS A 58 -12.38 -10.66 -14.61
CA LYS A 58 -13.57 -10.45 -13.75
C LYS A 58 -13.36 -9.41 -12.65
N VAL A 59 -12.13 -8.92 -12.45
CA VAL A 59 -11.79 -7.99 -11.36
C VAL A 59 -12.63 -6.71 -11.44
N MET A 60 -12.73 -6.11 -12.63
CA MET A 60 -13.50 -4.88 -12.80
C MET A 60 -14.97 -5.10 -12.44
N ALA A 61 -15.59 -6.16 -12.97
CA ALA A 61 -17.00 -6.45 -12.69
C ALA A 61 -17.23 -6.71 -11.18
N TYR A 62 -16.34 -7.47 -10.54
CA TYR A 62 -16.40 -7.75 -9.10
C TYR A 62 -16.32 -6.48 -8.26
N LEU A 63 -15.31 -5.63 -8.53
CA LEU A 63 -15.10 -4.41 -7.76
C LEU A 63 -16.21 -3.37 -8.02
N SER A 64 -16.68 -3.22 -9.28
CA SER A 64 -17.77 -2.30 -9.60
C SER A 64 -19.09 -2.69 -8.95
N ASP A 65 -19.34 -3.99 -8.78
CA ASP A 65 -20.52 -4.47 -8.05
C ASP A 65 -20.43 -4.17 -6.55
N LYS A 66 -19.28 -4.46 -5.94
CA LYS A 66 -19.08 -4.35 -4.49
C LYS A 66 -18.82 -2.93 -4.00
N MET A 67 -18.06 -2.15 -4.78
CA MET A 67 -17.57 -0.81 -4.43
C MET A 67 -18.25 0.26 -5.33
N LYS A 68 -19.58 0.27 -5.33
CA LYS A 68 -20.36 1.24 -6.12
C LYS A 68 -20.00 2.68 -5.74
N GLY A 69 -19.84 3.52 -6.74
CA GLY A 69 -19.48 4.93 -6.56
C GLY A 69 -17.98 5.21 -6.47
N TYR A 70 -17.14 4.17 -6.62
CA TYR A 70 -15.69 4.33 -6.73
C TYR A 70 -15.23 4.24 -8.18
N ASP A 71 -14.33 5.13 -8.58
CA ASP A 71 -13.48 4.96 -9.76
C ASP A 71 -12.42 3.91 -9.44
N ILE A 72 -12.13 3.01 -10.39
CA ILE A 72 -11.29 1.84 -10.15
C ILE A 72 -10.12 1.85 -11.12
N LYS A 73 -8.90 1.76 -10.56
CA LYS A 73 -7.69 1.41 -11.29
C LYS A 73 -7.10 0.15 -10.67
N TYR A 74 -6.83 -0.84 -11.50
CA TYR A 74 -6.11 -2.02 -11.05
C TYR A 74 -5.12 -2.52 -12.10
N TYR A 75 -4.14 -3.26 -11.64
CA TYR A 75 -3.28 -4.08 -12.46
C TYR A 75 -2.86 -5.32 -11.66
N VAL A 76 -2.97 -6.47 -12.29
CA VAL A 76 -2.56 -7.75 -11.73
C VAL A 76 -1.60 -8.45 -12.67
N ASN A 77 -0.47 -8.89 -12.14
CA ASN A 77 0.48 -9.74 -12.85
C ASN A 77 0.00 -11.18 -12.87
N VAL A 78 0.09 -11.83 -14.03
CA VAL A 78 -0.20 -13.26 -14.18
C VAL A 78 1.05 -14.06 -13.80
N THR A 79 0.90 -14.98 -12.87
CA THR A 79 1.97 -15.87 -12.42
C THR A 79 1.48 -17.31 -12.37
N ASP A 80 2.39 -18.27 -12.27
CA ASP A 80 2.05 -19.70 -12.10
C ASP A 80 1.19 -19.98 -10.85
N LYS A 81 1.20 -19.08 -9.88
CA LYS A 81 0.49 -19.19 -8.60
C LYS A 81 -0.81 -18.39 -8.55
N GLY A 82 -1.24 -17.83 -9.66
CA GLY A 82 -2.40 -16.96 -9.78
C GLY A 82 -2.01 -15.51 -10.10
N CYS A 83 -3.00 -14.65 -10.17
CA CYS A 83 -2.82 -13.25 -10.54
C CYS A 83 -2.91 -12.39 -9.29
N TYR A 84 -1.96 -11.49 -9.11
CA TYR A 84 -1.98 -10.52 -8.00
C TYR A 84 -1.30 -9.21 -8.39
N GLY A 85 -1.70 -8.15 -7.73
CA GLY A 85 -1.20 -6.82 -8.00
C GLY A 85 -1.82 -5.76 -7.09
N ASN A 86 -1.95 -4.56 -7.61
CA ASN A 86 -2.47 -3.42 -6.87
C ASN A 86 -3.83 -2.97 -7.39
N VAL A 87 -4.65 -2.42 -6.50
CA VAL A 87 -5.94 -1.79 -6.81
C VAL A 87 -5.99 -0.44 -6.12
N THR A 88 -6.40 0.59 -6.85
CA THR A 88 -6.75 1.90 -6.30
C THR A 88 -8.23 2.17 -6.57
N LEU A 89 -8.95 2.49 -5.51
CA LEU A 89 -10.36 2.86 -5.53
C LEU A 89 -10.47 4.30 -5.06
N SER A 90 -11.25 5.13 -5.76
CA SER A 90 -11.41 6.54 -5.40
C SER A 90 -12.84 7.01 -5.63
N ARG A 91 -13.35 7.83 -4.71
CA ARG A 91 -14.61 8.57 -4.91
C ARG A 91 -14.45 9.71 -5.89
N PHE A 92 -13.23 10.15 -6.13
CA PHE A 92 -12.92 11.15 -7.14
C PHE A 92 -12.71 10.47 -8.49
N PRO A 93 -13.25 10.99 -9.60
CA PRO A 93 -12.94 10.48 -10.92
C PRO A 93 -11.47 10.76 -11.26
N ALA A 94 -10.77 9.75 -11.74
CA ALA A 94 -9.38 9.94 -12.13
C ALA A 94 -9.30 10.65 -13.49
N ILE A 95 -8.37 11.62 -13.57
CA ILE A 95 -8.05 12.37 -14.79
C ILE A 95 -7.12 11.52 -15.67
N ASP A 96 -6.10 10.92 -15.06
CA ASP A 96 -5.17 9.99 -15.69
C ASP A 96 -4.84 8.83 -14.75
N LYS A 97 -4.46 7.69 -15.31
CA LYS A 97 -4.16 6.47 -14.58
C LYS A 97 -3.08 5.69 -15.31
N GLY A 98 -2.10 5.21 -14.59
CA GLY A 98 -1.05 4.38 -15.16
C GLY A 98 -0.41 3.43 -14.16
N LYS A 99 0.70 2.85 -14.58
CA LYS A 99 1.52 1.97 -13.77
C LYS A 99 3.00 2.18 -14.05
N ILE A 100 3.81 1.85 -13.07
CA ILE A 100 5.26 1.73 -13.18
C ILE A 100 5.59 0.26 -12.95
N ASP A 101 6.03 -0.41 -14.01
CA ASP A 101 6.47 -1.81 -13.94
C ASP A 101 7.90 -1.86 -13.42
N PHE A 102 8.16 -2.77 -12.50
CA PHE A 102 9.49 -3.02 -11.97
C PHE A 102 10.14 -4.20 -12.68
N GLU A 103 11.31 -3.99 -13.25
CA GLU A 103 12.05 -5.03 -13.97
C GLU A 103 12.26 -6.28 -13.11
N HIS A 104 11.99 -7.45 -13.67
CA HIS A 104 12.15 -8.76 -13.04
C HIS A 104 11.40 -8.90 -11.70
N SER A 105 10.32 -8.20 -11.52
CA SER A 105 9.46 -8.25 -10.32
C SER A 105 7.99 -8.35 -10.71
N SER A 106 7.20 -9.03 -9.89
CA SER A 106 5.74 -8.99 -9.98
C SER A 106 5.12 -7.85 -9.16
N ASN A 107 5.96 -7.09 -8.46
CA ASN A 107 5.57 -5.89 -7.75
C ASN A 107 5.52 -4.71 -8.73
N LEU A 108 4.76 -3.68 -8.39
CA LEU A 108 4.57 -2.49 -9.24
C LEU A 108 4.10 -1.30 -8.39
N ALA A 109 4.09 -0.13 -8.99
CA ALA A 109 3.34 1.01 -8.49
C ALA A 109 2.22 1.36 -9.48
N LEU A 110 1.01 1.60 -8.98
CA LEU A 110 -0.03 2.27 -9.74
C LEU A 110 0.01 3.76 -9.45
N TYR A 111 -0.30 4.59 -10.45
CA TYR A 111 -0.60 5.99 -10.19
C TYR A 111 -1.99 6.35 -10.71
N SER A 112 -2.57 7.36 -10.11
CA SER A 112 -3.84 7.96 -10.54
C SER A 112 -3.85 9.44 -10.17
N ASP A 113 -4.30 10.25 -11.12
CA ASP A 113 -4.37 11.70 -10.99
C ASP A 113 -5.80 12.14 -10.69
N TYR A 114 -5.95 13.01 -9.73
CA TYR A 114 -7.24 13.51 -9.24
C TYR A 114 -7.21 15.02 -9.06
N MET A 115 -8.39 15.66 -9.21
CA MET A 115 -8.60 16.99 -8.65
C MET A 115 -9.11 16.86 -7.22
N LEU A 116 -8.29 17.25 -6.27
CA LEU A 116 -8.62 17.23 -4.85
C LEU A 116 -8.74 18.68 -4.37
N ASN A 117 -9.95 19.10 -3.98
CA ASN A 117 -10.25 20.49 -3.57
C ASN A 117 -9.76 21.56 -4.59
N GLY A 118 -9.90 21.26 -5.89
CA GLY A 118 -9.50 22.15 -6.98
C GLY A 118 -8.02 22.13 -7.35
N GLU A 119 -7.21 21.28 -6.72
CA GLU A 119 -5.80 21.12 -7.02
C GLU A 119 -5.46 19.74 -7.59
N PRO A 120 -4.53 19.65 -8.54
CA PRO A 120 -4.12 18.38 -9.12
C PRO A 120 -3.19 17.61 -8.17
N PHE A 121 -3.52 16.35 -7.93
CA PHE A 121 -2.76 15.41 -7.12
C PHE A 121 -2.55 14.11 -7.87
N ARG A 122 -1.32 13.59 -7.83
CA ARG A 122 -1.01 12.21 -8.21
C ARG A 122 -0.83 11.35 -6.98
N ILE A 123 -1.52 10.21 -6.94
CA ILE A 123 -1.41 9.23 -5.87
C ILE A 123 -0.72 7.98 -6.41
N TYR A 124 0.39 7.61 -5.78
CA TYR A 124 1.11 6.37 -6.05
C TYR A 124 0.73 5.32 -5.02
N ASN A 125 0.20 4.20 -5.50
CA ASN A 125 -0.05 2.99 -4.74
C ASN A 125 1.10 2.01 -5.01
N CYS A 126 2.08 1.97 -4.11
CA CYS A 126 3.34 1.25 -4.28
C CYS A 126 3.31 -0.10 -3.54
N HIS A 127 3.91 -1.11 -4.17
CA HIS A 127 4.30 -2.35 -3.53
C HIS A 127 5.72 -2.70 -3.98
N PHE A 128 6.71 -2.50 -3.10
CA PHE A 128 8.11 -2.75 -3.41
C PHE A 128 8.54 -4.17 -3.05
N GLU A 129 9.71 -4.60 -3.56
CA GLU A 129 10.25 -5.93 -3.39
C GLU A 129 10.39 -6.31 -1.90
N SER A 130 9.80 -7.44 -1.53
CA SER A 130 9.90 -8.03 -0.20
C SER A 130 11.18 -8.86 -0.06
N TYR A 131 11.67 -9.04 1.16
CA TYR A 131 12.73 -10.02 1.44
C TYR A 131 12.29 -11.47 1.16
N ASN A 132 10.97 -11.74 1.03
CA ASN A 132 10.42 -13.08 0.81
C ASN A 132 10.90 -14.12 1.84
N ILE A 133 11.12 -13.67 3.08
CA ILE A 133 11.55 -14.51 4.19
C ILE A 133 10.34 -14.82 5.07
N SER A 134 9.93 -16.08 5.08
CA SER A 134 8.92 -16.56 6.04
C SER A 134 9.62 -17.01 7.31
N LEU A 135 9.34 -16.36 8.44
CA LEU A 135 9.95 -16.70 9.74
C LEU A 135 9.67 -18.15 10.16
N SER A 136 8.47 -18.67 9.91
CA SER A 136 8.12 -20.04 10.20
C SER A 136 8.89 -21.04 9.34
N ARG A 137 9.04 -20.76 8.05
CA ARG A 137 9.87 -21.56 7.15
C ARG A 137 11.35 -21.45 7.48
N LEU A 138 11.81 -20.25 7.85
CA LEU A 138 13.20 -20.04 8.28
C LEU A 138 13.51 -20.91 9.50
N ALA A 139 12.70 -20.88 10.55
CA ALA A 139 12.88 -21.69 11.74
C ALA A 139 12.93 -23.19 11.42
N SER A 140 11.93 -23.72 10.69
CA SER A 140 11.88 -25.14 10.32
C SER A 140 13.01 -25.58 9.37
N SER A 141 13.54 -24.68 8.55
CA SER A 141 14.65 -24.96 7.65
C SER A 141 16.00 -24.89 8.35
N LEU A 142 16.15 -24.03 9.35
CA LEU A 142 17.36 -23.96 10.19
C LEU A 142 17.58 -25.26 10.99
N GLU A 143 16.48 -25.93 11.40
CA GLU A 143 16.56 -27.24 12.06
C GLU A 143 17.02 -28.36 11.13
N LYS A 144 16.73 -28.25 9.81
CA LYS A 144 17.05 -29.30 8.82
C LYS A 144 18.43 -29.11 8.20
N ASP A 145 18.73 -27.93 7.70
CA ASP A 145 20.01 -27.56 7.10
C ASP A 145 20.33 -26.09 7.33
N TYR A 146 21.08 -25.81 8.37
CA TYR A 146 21.47 -24.47 8.77
C TYR A 146 22.24 -23.74 7.66
N ARG A 147 23.25 -24.41 7.07
CA ARG A 147 24.16 -23.75 6.11
C ARG A 147 23.42 -23.37 4.81
N GLN A 148 22.59 -24.26 4.28
CA GLN A 148 21.83 -23.99 3.07
C GLN A 148 20.76 -22.92 3.34
N THR A 149 20.08 -22.99 4.47
CA THR A 149 19.06 -22.00 4.87
C THR A 149 19.65 -20.59 5.00
N VAL A 150 20.85 -20.46 5.60
CA VAL A 150 21.53 -19.16 5.72
C VAL A 150 21.88 -18.62 4.32
N ARG A 151 22.45 -19.44 3.44
CA ARG A 151 22.79 -19.04 2.06
C ARG A 151 21.56 -18.58 1.27
N ASP A 152 20.47 -19.33 1.34
CA ASP A 152 19.21 -19.01 0.63
C ASP A 152 18.58 -17.72 1.17
N THR A 153 18.64 -17.52 2.48
CA THR A 153 18.14 -16.30 3.14
C THR A 153 19.01 -15.10 2.73
N GLU A 154 20.32 -15.24 2.76
CA GLU A 154 21.26 -14.21 2.34
C GLU A 154 21.06 -13.83 0.85
N ALA A 155 20.89 -14.82 -0.03
CA ALA A 155 20.64 -14.59 -1.44
C ALA A 155 19.33 -13.81 -1.67
N LYS A 156 18.24 -14.14 -0.94
CA LYS A 156 16.96 -13.40 -0.99
C LYS A 156 17.13 -11.97 -0.49
N MET A 157 17.83 -11.77 0.62
CA MET A 157 18.11 -10.44 1.16
C MET A 157 18.92 -9.59 0.17
N LYS A 158 20.02 -10.14 -0.38
CA LYS A 158 20.84 -9.45 -1.38
C LYS A 158 20.03 -9.03 -2.60
N LYS A 159 19.14 -9.92 -3.10
CA LYS A 159 18.26 -9.61 -4.21
C LYS A 159 17.36 -8.41 -3.91
N SER A 160 16.73 -8.39 -2.74
CA SER A 160 15.82 -7.31 -2.35
C SER A 160 16.54 -6.00 -2.09
N ILE A 161 17.72 -6.06 -1.45
CA ILE A 161 18.59 -4.89 -1.19
C ILE A 161 19.01 -4.21 -2.50
N VAL A 162 19.21 -4.97 -3.58
CA VAL A 162 19.58 -4.40 -4.88
C VAL A 162 18.36 -3.91 -5.68
N ARG A 163 17.26 -4.64 -5.65
CA ARG A 163 16.08 -4.35 -6.47
C ARG A 163 15.25 -3.20 -5.94
N ARG A 164 15.00 -3.16 -4.64
CA ARG A 164 14.13 -2.16 -4.03
C ARG A 164 14.61 -0.73 -4.27
N PRO A 165 15.89 -0.37 -4.09
CA PRO A 165 16.39 0.97 -4.44
C PRO A 165 16.12 1.35 -5.90
N ARG A 166 16.28 0.43 -6.85
CA ARG A 166 15.97 0.69 -8.27
C ARG A 166 14.49 0.94 -8.51
N GLN A 167 13.61 0.19 -7.82
CA GLN A 167 12.15 0.41 -7.87
C GLN A 167 11.79 1.79 -7.32
N VAL A 168 12.41 2.17 -6.20
CA VAL A 168 12.24 3.51 -5.60
C VAL A 168 12.70 4.61 -6.57
N ASP A 169 13.86 4.42 -7.20
CA ASP A 169 14.38 5.42 -8.17
C ASP A 169 13.48 5.54 -9.40
N GLN A 170 12.85 4.44 -9.87
CA GLN A 170 11.86 4.50 -10.95
C GLN A 170 10.63 5.34 -10.56
N VAL A 171 10.10 5.15 -9.35
CA VAL A 171 8.98 5.95 -8.84
C VAL A 171 9.38 7.40 -8.66
N LEU A 172 10.56 7.68 -8.10
CA LEU A 172 11.07 9.05 -7.92
C LEU A 172 11.29 9.77 -9.25
N LYS A 173 11.77 9.07 -10.27
CA LYS A 173 11.92 9.62 -11.61
C LYS A 173 10.57 10.02 -12.22
N ASP A 174 9.53 9.23 -12.00
CA ASP A 174 8.18 9.57 -12.44
C ASP A 174 7.66 10.79 -11.66
N ILE A 175 7.87 10.83 -10.35
CA ILE A 175 7.51 11.97 -9.48
C ILE A 175 8.23 13.27 -9.92
N GLU A 176 9.49 13.20 -10.30
CA GLU A 176 10.26 14.37 -10.77
C GLU A 176 9.69 14.98 -12.06
N ASN A 177 9.05 14.16 -12.88
CA ASN A 177 8.39 14.59 -14.12
C ASN A 177 6.89 14.89 -13.95
N CYS A 178 6.37 14.72 -12.75
CA CYS A 178 4.96 14.92 -12.43
C CYS A 178 4.75 16.37 -11.97
N PRO A 179 3.91 17.16 -12.65
CA PRO A 179 3.62 18.54 -12.25
C PRO A 179 2.69 18.63 -11.04
N GLU A 180 1.99 17.55 -10.72
CA GLU A 180 1.00 17.49 -9.66
C GLU A 180 1.66 17.31 -8.28
N HIS A 181 0.90 17.60 -7.23
CA HIS A 181 1.29 17.25 -5.87
C HIS A 181 1.19 15.74 -5.67
N THR A 182 2.24 15.13 -5.11
CA THR A 182 2.33 13.68 -5.05
C THR A 182 2.11 13.12 -3.65
N ILE A 183 1.16 12.19 -3.53
CA ILE A 183 0.96 11.33 -2.36
C ILE A 183 1.56 9.96 -2.70
N VAL A 184 2.45 9.46 -1.85
CA VAL A 184 3.06 8.13 -2.03
C VAL A 184 2.62 7.24 -0.89
N THR A 185 1.92 6.16 -1.21
CA THR A 185 1.39 5.25 -0.20
C THR A 185 1.60 3.78 -0.61
N GLY A 186 1.49 2.88 0.33
CA GLY A 186 1.55 1.44 0.10
C GLY A 186 2.49 0.69 1.03
N ASP A 187 2.76 -0.55 0.64
CA ASP A 187 3.72 -1.43 1.29
C ASP A 187 5.13 -1.20 0.72
N PHE A 188 5.97 -0.54 1.50
CA PHE A 188 7.36 -0.28 1.10
C PHE A 188 8.29 -1.46 1.38
N ASN A 189 7.81 -2.47 2.13
CA ASN A 189 8.60 -3.63 2.55
C ASN A 189 9.92 -3.25 3.23
N ASP A 190 9.98 -2.06 3.84
CA ASP A 190 11.18 -1.52 4.45
C ASP A 190 10.87 -0.64 5.68
N ALA A 191 11.80 -0.61 6.63
CA ALA A 191 11.63 0.09 7.90
C ALA A 191 11.84 1.62 7.79
N PRO A 192 11.40 2.42 8.81
CA PRO A 192 11.51 3.89 8.77
C PRO A 192 12.93 4.46 8.73
N MET A 193 13.96 3.65 8.95
CA MET A 193 15.37 4.05 8.88
C MET A 193 16.06 3.60 7.59
N SER A 194 15.31 3.04 6.65
CA SER A 194 15.84 2.49 5.40
C SER A 194 16.07 3.57 4.34
N TYR A 195 16.86 3.19 3.32
CA TYR A 195 17.06 3.99 2.12
C TYR A 195 15.73 4.29 1.41
N THR A 196 14.87 3.27 1.26
CA THR A 196 13.55 3.37 0.65
C THR A 196 12.70 4.47 1.31
N TYR A 197 12.57 4.39 2.63
CA TYR A 197 11.80 5.36 3.39
C TYR A 197 12.42 6.76 3.30
N TRP A 198 13.73 6.87 3.52
CA TRP A 198 14.44 8.16 3.47
C TRP A 198 14.27 8.86 2.11
N ARG A 199 14.39 8.12 1.00
CA ARG A 199 14.24 8.69 -0.35
C ARG A 199 12.81 9.17 -0.62
N LEU A 200 11.80 8.37 -0.30
CA LEU A 200 10.39 8.68 -0.58
C LEU A 200 9.82 9.73 0.37
N SER A 201 10.32 9.82 1.61
CA SER A 201 9.86 10.80 2.59
C SER A 201 10.48 12.21 2.41
N ARG A 202 11.52 12.37 1.56
CA ARG A 202 12.05 13.70 1.26
C ARG A 202 10.97 14.59 0.62
N LYS A 203 10.80 15.79 1.17
CA LYS A 203 9.77 16.76 0.75
C LYS A 203 8.34 16.24 0.94
N ARG A 204 8.14 15.30 1.87
CA ARG A 204 6.85 14.77 2.25
C ARG A 204 6.75 14.57 3.76
N LYS A 205 5.53 14.73 4.28
CA LYS A 205 5.20 14.38 5.66
C LYS A 205 4.79 12.92 5.72
N ASP A 206 5.32 12.18 6.68
CA ASP A 206 4.84 10.86 7.05
C ASP A 206 3.66 11.03 7.99
N THR A 207 2.47 10.61 7.57
CA THR A 207 1.25 10.85 8.32
C THR A 207 1.26 10.20 9.70
N PHE A 208 1.96 9.07 9.88
CA PHE A 208 2.15 8.46 11.19
C PHE A 208 3.00 9.35 12.12
N LYS A 209 4.06 9.95 11.60
CA LYS A 209 4.90 10.87 12.41
C LYS A 209 4.18 12.14 12.81
N GLU A 210 3.25 12.60 11.96
CA GLU A 210 2.49 13.83 12.21
C GLU A 210 1.35 13.62 13.22
N ALA A 211 0.62 12.51 13.12
CA ALA A 211 -0.63 12.30 13.86
C ALA A 211 -0.85 10.87 14.39
N GLY A 212 0.10 9.97 14.20
CA GLY A 212 0.01 8.60 14.69
C GLY A 212 0.36 8.48 16.17
N THR A 213 -0.06 7.37 16.77
CA THR A 213 0.21 7.06 18.18
C THR A 213 0.80 5.66 18.33
N GLY A 214 1.56 5.45 19.40
CA GLY A 214 2.15 4.16 19.74
C GLY A 214 3.37 3.78 18.89
N PHE A 215 3.62 2.47 18.74
CA PHE A 215 4.81 1.95 18.05
C PHE A 215 4.71 1.94 16.52
N GLY A 216 3.53 2.09 15.96
CA GLY A 216 3.31 2.20 14.53
C GLY A 216 3.46 0.90 13.72
N ALA A 217 3.51 -0.28 14.36
CA ALA A 217 3.70 -1.53 13.67
C ALA A 217 2.52 -1.87 12.74
N THR A 218 2.81 -2.05 11.47
CA THR A 218 1.82 -2.42 10.45
C THR A 218 1.89 -3.89 10.05
N PHE A 219 3.02 -4.57 10.30
CA PHE A 219 3.19 -5.99 10.03
C PHE A 219 2.95 -6.83 11.30
N SER A 220 1.88 -7.62 11.31
CA SER A 220 1.36 -8.31 12.51
C SER A 220 2.30 -9.37 13.08
N LYS A 221 3.09 -10.05 12.22
CA LYS A 221 3.98 -11.14 12.63
C LYS A 221 5.20 -10.66 13.42
N LEU A 222 5.57 -9.39 13.31
CA LEU A 222 6.71 -8.78 14.01
C LEU A 222 6.28 -7.59 14.88
N ARG A 223 5.06 -7.62 15.44
CA ARG A 223 4.62 -6.62 16.41
C ARG A 223 5.46 -6.69 17.70
N PRO A 224 5.76 -5.53 18.31
CA PRO A 224 5.38 -4.15 17.94
C PRO A 224 6.42 -3.44 17.05
N LEU A 225 7.32 -4.15 16.38
CA LEU A 225 8.59 -3.61 15.91
C LEU A 225 8.60 -3.14 14.45
N LEU A 226 7.75 -3.70 13.57
CA LEU A 226 7.93 -3.47 12.14
C LEU A 226 6.78 -2.66 11.53
N ARG A 227 7.11 -1.43 11.11
CA ARG A 227 6.30 -0.55 10.27
C ARG A 227 6.88 -0.55 8.87
N ILE A 228 6.11 -1.02 7.89
CA ILE A 228 6.51 -1.13 6.47
C ILE A 228 5.49 -0.56 5.50
N ASP A 229 4.31 -0.20 6.01
CA ASP A 229 3.26 0.47 5.26
C ASP A 229 3.23 1.96 5.61
N TYR A 230 3.05 2.81 4.60
CA TYR A 230 3.18 4.27 4.75
C TYR A 230 2.13 5.02 3.93
N ILE A 231 1.78 6.21 4.42
CA ILE A 231 1.11 7.27 3.66
C ILE A 231 1.97 8.52 3.81
N LEU A 232 2.58 8.94 2.71
CA LEU A 232 3.44 10.11 2.62
C LEU A 232 2.73 11.18 1.81
N VAL A 233 2.54 12.37 2.38
CA VAL A 233 1.77 13.47 1.78
C VAL A 233 2.65 14.69 1.53
N PRO A 234 2.32 15.58 0.58
CA PRO A 234 3.05 16.83 0.36
C PRO A 234 3.14 17.68 1.63
N GLU A 235 4.23 18.43 1.78
CA GLU A 235 4.47 19.30 2.96
C GLU A 235 3.35 20.32 3.20
N LYS A 236 2.67 20.76 2.14
CA LYS A 236 1.53 21.68 2.24
C LYS A 236 0.27 21.05 2.84
N CYS A 237 0.13 19.73 2.82
CA CYS A 237 -1.01 19.07 3.42
C CYS A 237 -0.91 19.09 4.94
N LYS A 238 -2.05 19.34 5.60
CA LYS A 238 -2.19 19.15 7.03
C LYS A 238 -2.69 17.74 7.30
N VAL A 239 -1.99 17.00 8.15
CA VAL A 239 -2.43 15.68 8.60
C VAL A 239 -3.33 15.89 9.81
N LEU A 240 -4.59 15.47 9.69
CA LEU A 240 -5.61 15.62 10.73
C LEU A 240 -5.64 14.41 11.67
N SER A 241 -5.44 13.21 11.12
CA SER A 241 -5.35 11.97 11.89
C SER A 241 -4.55 10.90 11.14
N HIS A 242 -4.02 9.94 11.89
CA HIS A 242 -3.48 8.69 11.38
C HIS A 242 -3.84 7.55 12.33
N ASN A 243 -4.35 6.46 11.80
CA ASN A 243 -4.76 5.28 12.54
C ASN A 243 -4.20 4.01 11.91
N ILE A 244 -3.85 3.04 12.75
CA ILE A 244 -3.58 1.66 12.34
C ILE A 244 -4.77 0.83 12.77
N ILE A 245 -5.50 0.26 11.80
CA ILE A 245 -6.73 -0.46 12.05
C ILE A 245 -6.40 -1.92 12.36
N HIS A 246 -6.52 -2.33 13.63
CA HIS A 246 -6.15 -3.66 14.09
C HIS A 246 -7.19 -4.74 13.67
N LYS A 247 -7.41 -4.91 12.36
CA LYS A 247 -8.21 -6.00 11.78
C LYS A 247 -7.28 -7.07 11.20
N ARG A 248 -7.57 -8.33 11.46
CA ARG A 248 -6.72 -9.46 11.07
C ARG A 248 -7.25 -10.17 9.81
N PHE A 249 -7.36 -9.46 8.70
CA PHE A 249 -7.66 -10.07 7.39
C PHE A 249 -6.40 -10.42 6.61
N SER A 250 -5.24 -9.90 7.03
CA SER A 250 -3.93 -10.06 6.42
C SER A 250 -2.86 -10.10 7.50
N ASP A 251 -1.63 -10.43 7.16
CA ASP A 251 -0.46 -10.22 8.03
C ASP A 251 -0.02 -8.75 8.09
N HIS A 252 -0.64 -7.87 7.32
CA HIS A 252 -0.58 -6.42 7.48
C HIS A 252 -1.84 -5.89 8.18
N TYR A 253 -1.72 -4.72 8.77
CA TYR A 253 -2.85 -3.93 9.24
C TYR A 253 -3.14 -2.79 8.26
N PRO A 254 -4.42 -2.50 7.95
CA PRO A 254 -4.77 -1.29 7.23
C PRO A 254 -4.27 -0.06 7.97
N ILE A 255 -3.70 0.89 7.24
CA ILE A 255 -3.38 2.22 7.74
C ILE A 255 -4.31 3.24 7.12
N GLU A 256 -4.72 4.22 7.90
CA GLU A 256 -5.64 5.26 7.52
C GLU A 256 -5.08 6.62 7.88
N SER A 257 -5.30 7.60 7.03
CA SER A 257 -5.03 9.00 7.35
C SER A 257 -6.12 9.91 6.80
N VAL A 258 -6.43 10.94 7.57
CA VAL A 258 -7.26 12.06 7.11
C VAL A 258 -6.33 13.25 6.91
N ILE A 259 -6.36 13.81 5.71
CA ILE A 259 -5.56 14.97 5.35
C ILE A 259 -6.44 16.13 4.91
N SER A 260 -6.03 17.35 5.21
CA SER A 260 -6.61 18.57 4.66
C SER A 260 -5.62 19.20 3.69
N ILE A 261 -6.13 19.61 2.53
CA ILE A 261 -5.39 20.37 1.54
C ILE A 261 -5.71 21.83 1.81
N ASN A 262 -4.81 22.54 2.49
CA ASN A 262 -4.98 23.96 2.74
C ASN A 262 -4.59 24.75 1.50
N ASN A 263 -5.50 25.53 0.95
CA ASN A 263 -5.14 26.67 0.11
C ASN A 263 -4.52 27.72 1.02
N THR A 264 -3.20 27.77 1.14
CA THR A 264 -2.46 28.74 1.96
C THR A 264 -2.50 30.17 1.41
N ASP A 265 -3.25 30.44 0.36
CA ASP A 265 -3.33 31.77 -0.27
C ASP A 265 -4.43 32.67 0.29
N ASN A 266 -5.26 32.23 1.23
CA ASN A 266 -6.37 33.02 1.78
C ASN A 266 -6.13 33.66 3.16
N GLU A 267 -4.93 33.53 3.76
CA GLU A 267 -4.63 34.18 5.05
C GLU A 267 -3.66 35.37 4.94
N ARG A 268 -3.54 35.99 3.78
CA ARG A 268 -2.84 37.29 3.63
C ARG A 268 -3.76 38.32 2.97
N HIS A 269 -4.71 38.82 3.73
CA HIS A 269 -5.30 40.14 3.54
C HIS A 269 -5.66 40.78 4.89
#